data_a3859ef25323b72a2d832ab232baea47
#
_entry.id   a3859ef25323b72a2d832ab232baea47
#
_cell.length_a   1.000
_cell.length_b   1.000
_cell.length_c   1.000
_cell.angle_alpha   90.00
_cell.angle_beta   90.00
_cell.angle_gamma   90.00
#
_symmetry.space_group_name_H-M   'P 1'
#
loop_
_entity.id
_entity.type
_entity.pdbx_description
1 polymer ?
#
loop_
_entity_poly.entity_id
_entity_poly.type
_entity_poly.pdbx_seq_one_letter_code
_entity_poly.pdbx_strand_id
1 'polypeptide(L)'
;MPRLIRSAVLNNFVEVARSVGLDPYRMITEFHLPAACLTDSEIKISASKVGRLFEAAAARSGKIDFGLRLADRRTLSNLGALALLVREQPTIRKALEALVGYMFLHSESLVIRLQEQNGLVVLSLAIEVDRPVPIRQSIELGIGFLHRSFQQLFRQHWKPEAVCFTHAAPAKRDVYRKFFGTEVRFSQDFNGIICASADLDAPVPVADSKMVRHVKQYLDTLTSRRNTTMSATVRECIYTMLPSGLCSADSVAARLGIDRRTVHRHLQREGTTFSALIDSVRTELVTRYVENRDRPLASVAELLGFSALSAFSRWFRAVFGCSVSEWRASHVAPAGLRGRAPVM
;
A
#
# COMPACT_ATOMS: atom_id res chain seq x y z
N MET A 1 12.65 -9.49 8.89
CA MET A 1 13.02 -10.12 7.60
C MET A 1 12.84 -9.11 6.49
N PRO A 2 13.65 -9.12 5.42
CA PRO A 2 13.45 -8.18 4.32
C PRO A 2 12.09 -8.40 3.65
N ARG A 3 11.35 -7.32 3.39
CA ARG A 3 10.12 -7.37 2.59
C ARG A 3 10.49 -7.56 1.12
N LEU A 4 9.95 -8.59 0.52
CA LEU A 4 10.25 -8.94 -0.87
C LEU A 4 9.12 -8.53 -1.81
N ILE A 5 9.51 -8.11 -3.00
CA ILE A 5 8.59 -7.74 -4.08
C ILE A 5 9.04 -8.39 -5.38
N ARG A 6 8.11 -8.64 -6.29
CA ARG A 6 8.46 -9.15 -7.63
C ARG A 6 9.27 -8.10 -8.40
N SER A 7 10.28 -8.55 -9.12
CA SER A 7 11.09 -7.70 -10.01
C SER A 7 10.28 -7.01 -11.12
N ALA A 8 9.05 -7.46 -11.37
CA ALA A 8 8.07 -6.72 -12.19
C ALA A 8 7.95 -5.23 -11.80
N VAL A 9 8.30 -4.84 -10.56
CA VAL A 9 8.41 -3.44 -10.15
C VAL A 9 9.48 -2.67 -10.94
N LEU A 10 10.43 -3.34 -11.60
CA LEU A 10 11.45 -2.75 -12.45
C LEU A 10 11.09 -2.76 -13.95
N ASN A 11 9.89 -3.21 -14.32
CA ASN A 11 9.44 -3.14 -15.71
C ASN A 11 9.52 -1.68 -16.19
N ASN A 12 10.05 -1.49 -17.40
CA ASN A 12 10.31 -0.20 -18.04
C ASN A 12 11.40 0.67 -17.33
N PHE A 13 12.08 0.15 -16.30
CA PHE A 13 13.15 0.90 -15.63
C PHE A 13 14.32 1.21 -16.58
N VAL A 14 14.70 0.25 -17.44
CA VAL A 14 15.80 0.43 -18.40
C VAL A 14 15.52 1.58 -19.36
N GLU A 15 14.32 1.60 -19.95
CA GLU A 15 13.91 2.62 -20.92
C GLU A 15 13.81 3.99 -20.26
N VAL A 16 13.17 4.07 -19.09
CA VAL A 16 12.99 5.33 -18.37
C VAL A 16 14.33 5.88 -17.89
N ALA A 17 15.20 5.05 -17.31
CA ALA A 17 16.51 5.46 -16.84
C ALA A 17 17.36 6.01 -18.00
N ARG A 18 17.42 5.31 -19.14
CA ARG A 18 18.12 5.78 -20.34
C ARG A 18 17.55 7.09 -20.89
N SER A 19 16.22 7.25 -20.90
CA SER A 19 15.56 8.48 -21.39
C SER A 19 15.90 9.73 -20.57
N VAL A 20 16.44 9.55 -19.36
CA VAL A 20 16.86 10.64 -18.47
C VAL A 20 18.38 10.68 -18.26
N GLY A 21 19.14 9.97 -19.11
CA GLY A 21 20.60 10.00 -19.14
C GLY A 21 21.29 9.13 -18.06
N LEU A 22 20.60 8.15 -17.50
CA LEU A 22 21.17 7.23 -16.51
C LEU A 22 21.56 5.89 -17.15
N ASP A 23 22.58 5.24 -16.59
CA ASP A 23 22.93 3.85 -16.90
C ASP A 23 22.18 2.89 -15.95
N PRO A 24 21.15 2.19 -16.44
CA PRO A 24 20.33 1.30 -15.60
C PRO A 24 21.12 0.11 -15.05
N TYR A 25 22.06 -0.44 -15.82
CA TYR A 25 22.81 -1.64 -15.40
C TYR A 25 23.81 -1.31 -14.30
N ARG A 26 24.51 -0.17 -14.43
CA ARG A 26 25.39 0.34 -13.38
C ARG A 26 24.59 0.60 -12.09
N MET A 27 23.41 1.19 -12.20
CA MET A 27 22.56 1.44 -11.03
C MET A 27 22.11 0.14 -10.36
N ILE A 28 21.65 -0.86 -11.11
CA ILE A 28 21.25 -2.17 -10.55
C ILE A 28 22.40 -2.81 -9.76
N THR A 29 23.61 -2.79 -10.31
CA THR A 29 24.81 -3.33 -9.64
C THR A 29 25.13 -2.56 -8.37
N GLU A 30 25.11 -1.23 -8.40
CA GLU A 30 25.38 -0.37 -7.25
C GLU A 30 24.40 -0.58 -6.09
N PHE A 31 23.14 -0.81 -6.39
CA PHE A 31 22.12 -1.12 -5.37
C PHE A 31 22.05 -2.61 -5.00
N HIS A 32 23.03 -3.41 -5.44
CA HIS A 32 23.14 -4.85 -5.15
C HIS A 32 21.86 -5.61 -5.47
N LEU A 33 21.25 -5.30 -6.61
CA LEU A 33 20.16 -6.05 -7.19
C LEU A 33 20.71 -7.04 -8.23
N PRO A 34 20.15 -8.26 -8.35
CA PRO A 34 20.58 -9.21 -9.35
C PRO A 34 20.26 -8.69 -10.76
N ALA A 35 21.21 -8.75 -11.70
CA ALA A 35 21.00 -8.26 -13.07
C ALA A 35 19.79 -8.93 -13.76
N ALA A 36 19.53 -10.20 -13.47
CA ALA A 36 18.39 -10.94 -13.99
C ALA A 36 17.02 -10.31 -13.64
N CYS A 37 16.94 -9.45 -12.60
CA CYS A 37 15.70 -8.78 -12.24
C CYS A 37 15.19 -7.79 -13.30
N LEU A 38 16.01 -7.42 -14.29
CA LEU A 38 15.61 -6.59 -15.42
C LEU A 38 14.96 -7.37 -16.57
N THR A 39 15.15 -8.68 -16.60
CA THR A 39 14.65 -9.57 -17.68
C THR A 39 13.62 -10.57 -17.20
N ASP A 40 13.67 -10.97 -15.95
CA ASP A 40 12.71 -11.90 -15.32
C ASP A 40 11.89 -11.14 -14.28
N SER A 41 10.59 -11.01 -14.52
CA SER A 41 9.65 -10.30 -13.67
C SER A 41 9.24 -11.06 -12.39
N GLU A 42 9.64 -12.33 -12.25
CA GLU A 42 9.23 -13.18 -11.12
C GLU A 42 10.26 -13.22 -9.99
N ILE A 43 11.46 -12.71 -10.19
CA ILE A 43 12.52 -12.70 -9.18
C ILE A 43 12.07 -11.87 -7.98
N LYS A 44 12.26 -12.40 -6.78
CA LYS A 44 11.99 -11.68 -5.53
C LYS A 44 13.19 -10.82 -5.15
N ILE A 45 12.96 -9.52 -5.03
CA ILE A 45 13.97 -8.52 -4.69
C ILE A 45 13.53 -7.67 -3.49
N SER A 46 14.49 -7.05 -2.80
CA SER A 46 14.22 -6.24 -1.61
C SER A 46 13.51 -4.94 -1.95
N ALA A 47 12.35 -4.68 -1.31
CA ALA A 47 11.61 -3.43 -1.45
C ALA A 47 12.44 -2.21 -1.05
N SER A 48 13.22 -2.30 0.03
CA SER A 48 14.10 -1.20 0.48
C SER A 48 15.20 -0.87 -0.52
N LYS A 49 15.76 -1.87 -1.21
CA LYS A 49 16.76 -1.64 -2.27
C LYS A 49 16.13 -0.94 -3.48
N VAL A 50 14.93 -1.36 -3.88
CA VAL A 50 14.18 -0.72 -4.98
C VAL A 50 13.80 0.72 -4.63
N GLY A 51 13.33 0.97 -3.40
CA GLY A 51 13.04 2.33 -2.93
C GLY A 51 14.26 3.24 -3.10
N ARG A 52 15.43 2.84 -2.57
CA ARG A 52 16.68 3.59 -2.71
C ARG A 52 17.12 3.76 -4.17
N LEU A 53 16.95 2.75 -5.00
CA LEU A 53 17.25 2.82 -6.43
C LEU A 53 16.44 3.92 -7.12
N PHE A 54 15.14 3.99 -6.89
CA PHE A 54 14.27 4.98 -7.53
C PHE A 54 14.54 6.39 -7.02
N GLU A 55 14.78 6.56 -5.71
CA GLU A 55 15.17 7.88 -5.17
C GLU A 55 16.51 8.35 -5.73
N ALA A 56 17.51 7.45 -5.86
CA ALA A 56 18.79 7.77 -6.48
C ALA A 56 18.65 8.11 -7.96
N ALA A 57 17.76 7.42 -8.68
CA ALA A 57 17.46 7.72 -10.08
C ALA A 57 16.85 9.11 -10.24
N ALA A 58 15.89 9.47 -9.40
CA ALA A 58 15.29 10.80 -9.37
C ALA A 58 16.34 11.91 -9.06
N ALA A 59 17.16 11.69 -8.04
CA ALA A 59 18.17 12.64 -7.61
C ALA A 59 19.24 12.87 -8.69
N ARG A 60 19.80 11.80 -9.27
CA ARG A 60 20.87 11.87 -10.28
C ARG A 60 20.42 12.45 -11.61
N SER A 61 19.19 12.15 -12.02
CA SER A 61 18.63 12.69 -13.27
C SER A 61 18.05 14.09 -13.11
N GLY A 62 17.85 14.58 -11.90
CA GLY A 62 17.12 15.81 -11.62
C GLY A 62 15.61 15.72 -11.97
N LYS A 63 15.09 14.51 -12.22
CA LYS A 63 13.67 14.26 -12.53
C LYS A 63 12.93 13.87 -11.27
N ILE A 64 12.35 14.88 -10.60
CA ILE A 64 11.61 14.70 -9.34
C ILE A 64 10.38 13.79 -9.47
N ASP A 65 9.92 13.54 -10.68
CA ASP A 65 8.76 12.77 -11.10
C ASP A 65 9.14 11.37 -11.67
N PHE A 66 10.30 10.83 -11.27
CA PHE A 66 10.82 9.59 -11.84
C PHE A 66 9.84 8.42 -11.65
N GLY A 67 9.20 8.31 -10.49
CA GLY A 67 8.17 7.30 -10.22
C GLY A 67 6.96 7.45 -11.13
N LEU A 68 6.49 8.67 -11.40
CA LEU A 68 5.38 8.91 -12.33
C LEU A 68 5.76 8.58 -13.77
N ARG A 69 7.02 8.82 -14.19
CA ARG A 69 7.52 8.42 -15.52
C ARG A 69 7.52 6.92 -15.70
N LEU A 70 7.85 6.17 -14.65
CA LEU A 70 7.72 4.72 -14.65
C LEU A 70 6.23 4.31 -14.73
N ALA A 71 5.36 4.97 -13.98
CA ALA A 71 3.92 4.68 -13.99
C ALA A 71 3.29 4.92 -15.37
N ASP A 72 3.74 5.96 -16.08
CA ASP A 72 3.22 6.33 -17.41
C ASP A 72 3.45 5.24 -18.47
N ARG A 73 4.47 4.41 -18.29
CA ARG A 73 4.82 3.29 -19.18
C ARG A 73 4.15 1.97 -18.79
N ARG A 74 3.36 1.94 -17.72
CA ARG A 74 2.77 0.72 -17.19
C ARG A 74 1.32 0.54 -17.59
N THR A 75 0.95 -0.74 -17.65
CA THR A 75 -0.41 -1.20 -17.91
C THR A 75 -0.80 -2.24 -16.87
N LEU A 76 -2.07 -2.60 -16.81
CA LEU A 76 -2.56 -3.67 -15.94
C LEU A 76 -1.79 -4.98 -16.09
N SER A 77 -1.30 -5.29 -17.31
CA SER A 77 -0.52 -6.52 -17.57
C SER A 77 0.76 -6.64 -16.74
N ASN A 78 1.29 -5.55 -16.17
CA ASN A 78 2.40 -5.59 -15.23
C ASN A 78 2.08 -6.35 -13.92
N LEU A 79 0.79 -6.57 -13.62
CA LEU A 79 0.33 -7.41 -12.52
C LEU A 79 0.37 -8.92 -12.83
N GLY A 80 0.75 -9.32 -14.06
CA GLY A 80 0.76 -10.73 -14.47
C GLY A 80 -0.64 -11.35 -14.41
N ALA A 81 -0.76 -12.55 -13.84
CA ALA A 81 -2.03 -13.27 -13.75
C ALA A 81 -3.13 -12.48 -12.99
N LEU A 82 -2.75 -11.62 -12.02
CA LEU A 82 -3.70 -10.78 -11.32
C LEU A 82 -4.39 -9.78 -12.27
N ALA A 83 -3.71 -9.32 -13.32
CA ALA A 83 -4.31 -8.44 -14.32
C ALA A 83 -5.53 -9.07 -15.01
N LEU A 84 -5.47 -10.37 -15.29
CA LEU A 84 -6.59 -11.10 -15.90
C LEU A 84 -7.78 -11.13 -14.92
N LEU A 85 -7.53 -11.46 -13.64
CA LEU A 85 -8.59 -11.47 -12.65
C LEU A 85 -9.27 -10.11 -12.51
N VAL A 86 -8.49 -9.03 -12.46
CA VAL A 86 -9.00 -7.65 -12.31
C VAL A 86 -9.83 -7.24 -13.52
N ARG A 87 -9.35 -7.53 -14.73
CA ARG A 87 -9.99 -7.13 -15.98
C ARG A 87 -11.31 -7.84 -16.25
N GLU A 88 -11.43 -9.09 -15.82
CA GLU A 88 -12.62 -9.91 -16.07
C GLU A 88 -13.72 -9.74 -15.00
N GLN A 89 -13.53 -8.83 -14.01
CA GLN A 89 -14.56 -8.57 -13.01
C GLN A 89 -15.74 -7.79 -13.58
N PRO A 90 -16.98 -8.01 -13.09
CA PRO A 90 -18.17 -7.39 -13.66
C PRO A 90 -18.25 -5.88 -13.42
N THR A 91 -17.70 -5.39 -12.32
CA THR A 91 -17.69 -3.96 -11.96
C THR A 91 -16.31 -3.53 -11.49
N ILE A 92 -16.06 -2.21 -11.53
CA ILE A 92 -14.82 -1.62 -11.02
C ILE A 92 -14.63 -1.95 -9.53
N ARG A 93 -15.70 -1.92 -8.73
CA ARG A 93 -15.69 -2.33 -7.32
C ARG A 93 -15.12 -3.74 -7.16
N LYS A 94 -15.65 -4.70 -7.91
CA LYS A 94 -15.17 -6.09 -7.88
C LYS A 94 -13.74 -6.22 -8.39
N ALA A 95 -13.36 -5.44 -9.37
CA ALA A 95 -11.97 -5.37 -9.87
C ALA A 95 -11.00 -4.89 -8.77
N LEU A 96 -11.38 -3.87 -8.00
CA LEU A 96 -10.58 -3.37 -6.88
C LEU A 96 -10.55 -4.34 -5.69
N GLU A 97 -11.67 -4.95 -5.34
CA GLU A 97 -11.72 -5.98 -4.30
C GLU A 97 -10.78 -7.15 -4.67
N ALA A 98 -10.79 -7.59 -5.92
CA ALA A 98 -9.86 -8.60 -6.42
C ALA A 98 -8.41 -8.14 -6.38
N LEU A 99 -8.13 -6.90 -6.82
CA LEU A 99 -6.79 -6.31 -6.75
C LEU A 99 -6.26 -6.28 -5.31
N VAL A 100 -7.04 -5.77 -4.38
CA VAL A 100 -6.68 -5.69 -2.95
C VAL A 100 -6.48 -7.09 -2.38
N GLY A 101 -7.40 -8.03 -2.67
CA GLY A 101 -7.37 -9.38 -2.11
C GLY A 101 -6.19 -10.24 -2.57
N TYR A 102 -5.66 -9.99 -3.78
CA TYR A 102 -4.55 -10.77 -4.35
C TYR A 102 -3.25 -9.98 -4.53
N MET A 103 -3.18 -8.72 -4.07
CA MET A 103 -1.98 -7.87 -4.19
C MET A 103 -0.74 -8.48 -3.53
N PHE A 104 -0.92 -9.27 -2.47
CA PHE A 104 0.16 -9.96 -1.79
C PHE A 104 0.94 -10.94 -2.69
N LEU A 105 0.33 -11.44 -3.76
CA LEU A 105 1.04 -12.26 -4.77
C LEU A 105 2.05 -11.44 -5.56
N HIS A 106 1.77 -10.15 -5.73
CA HIS A 106 2.64 -9.22 -6.45
C HIS A 106 3.71 -8.61 -5.53
N SER A 107 3.33 -8.21 -4.32
CA SER A 107 4.21 -7.50 -3.39
C SER A 107 3.86 -7.79 -1.94
N GLU A 108 4.85 -8.19 -1.14
CA GLU A 108 4.73 -8.34 0.33
C GLU A 108 4.83 -6.98 1.05
N SER A 109 5.23 -5.95 0.31
CA SER A 109 5.49 -4.61 0.82
C SER A 109 4.34 -3.64 0.59
N LEU A 110 3.50 -3.89 -0.43
CA LEU A 110 2.46 -2.98 -0.85
C LEU A 110 1.14 -3.29 -0.13
N VAL A 111 0.62 -2.30 0.57
CA VAL A 111 -0.68 -2.38 1.26
C VAL A 111 -1.63 -1.40 0.59
N ILE A 112 -2.72 -1.91 0.03
CA ILE A 112 -3.80 -1.12 -0.55
C ILE A 112 -5.05 -1.29 0.31
N ARG A 113 -5.74 -0.20 0.62
CA ARG A 113 -7.00 -0.21 1.39
C ARG A 113 -8.06 0.57 0.66
N LEU A 114 -9.28 0.04 0.71
CA LEU A 114 -10.47 0.68 0.19
C LEU A 114 -11.35 1.07 1.38
N GLN A 115 -11.68 2.36 1.51
CA GLN A 115 -12.58 2.89 2.53
C GLN A 115 -13.65 3.70 1.84
N GLU A 116 -14.91 3.47 2.21
CA GLU A 116 -16.06 4.17 1.64
C GLU A 116 -16.80 4.93 2.73
N GLN A 117 -17.01 6.21 2.53
CA GLN A 117 -17.72 7.07 3.45
C GLN A 117 -18.36 8.26 2.70
N ASN A 118 -19.61 8.59 3.04
CA ASN A 118 -20.33 9.76 2.51
C ASN A 118 -20.33 9.86 0.97
N GLY A 119 -20.49 8.73 0.27
CA GLY A 119 -20.53 8.70 -1.19
C GLY A 119 -19.17 8.85 -1.88
N LEU A 120 -18.09 8.90 -1.11
CA LEU A 120 -16.71 8.91 -1.60
C LEU A 120 -15.99 7.62 -1.23
N VAL A 121 -15.08 7.21 -2.10
CA VAL A 121 -14.17 6.11 -1.86
C VAL A 121 -12.74 6.63 -1.81
N VAL A 122 -12.03 6.25 -0.75
CA VAL A 122 -10.60 6.47 -0.59
C VAL A 122 -9.86 5.16 -0.85
N LEU A 123 -9.11 5.12 -1.93
CA LEU A 123 -8.17 4.05 -2.22
C LEU A 123 -6.78 4.47 -1.74
N SER A 124 -6.40 4.04 -0.56
CA SER A 124 -5.10 4.38 0.03
C SER A 124 -4.03 3.32 -0.26
N LEU A 125 -2.79 3.78 -0.41
CA LEU A 125 -1.62 2.96 -0.70
C LEU A 125 -0.49 3.29 0.30
N ALA A 126 0.06 2.24 0.90
CA ALA A 126 1.26 2.33 1.73
C ALA A 126 2.29 1.29 1.27
N ILE A 127 3.57 1.61 1.46
CA ILE A 127 4.67 0.67 1.24
C ILE A 127 5.34 0.41 2.58
N GLU A 128 5.32 -0.83 3.00
CA GLU A 128 6.01 -1.29 4.21
C GLU A 128 7.41 -1.76 3.84
N VAL A 129 8.40 -1.24 4.53
CA VAL A 129 9.81 -1.59 4.35
C VAL A 129 10.39 -2.08 5.67
N ASP A 130 11.38 -2.97 5.60
CA ASP A 130 12.05 -3.58 6.74
C ASP A 130 12.89 -2.59 7.58
N ARG A 131 13.25 -1.46 7.00
CA ARG A 131 13.96 -0.36 7.63
C ARG A 131 13.56 0.97 7.01
N PRO A 132 13.60 2.07 7.75
CA PRO A 132 13.29 3.39 7.22
C PRO A 132 14.23 3.73 6.05
N VAL A 133 13.65 3.90 4.87
CA VAL A 133 14.33 4.37 3.66
C VAL A 133 13.40 5.33 2.92
N PRO A 134 13.93 6.29 2.17
CA PRO A 134 13.09 7.11 1.29
C PRO A 134 12.37 6.23 0.27
N ILE A 135 11.07 6.43 0.12
CA ILE A 135 10.18 5.63 -0.76
C ILE A 135 9.22 6.50 -1.58
N ARG A 136 9.48 7.80 -1.64
CA ARG A 136 8.59 8.74 -2.34
C ARG A 136 8.35 8.32 -3.78
N GLN A 137 9.41 8.02 -4.54
CA GLN A 137 9.30 7.62 -5.94
C GLN A 137 8.54 6.30 -6.11
N SER A 138 8.66 5.38 -5.15
CA SER A 138 7.89 4.14 -5.14
C SER A 138 6.41 4.37 -4.85
N ILE A 139 6.07 5.29 -3.96
CA ILE A 139 4.69 5.71 -3.68
C ILE A 139 4.08 6.38 -4.91
N GLU A 140 4.78 7.33 -5.52
CA GLU A 140 4.34 8.02 -6.74
C GLU A 140 4.13 7.04 -7.90
N LEU A 141 5.03 6.06 -8.06
CA LEU A 141 4.86 4.96 -9.00
C LEU A 141 3.58 4.16 -8.72
N GLY A 142 3.33 3.78 -7.46
CA GLY A 142 2.17 2.99 -7.08
C GLY A 142 0.85 3.73 -7.32
N ILE A 143 0.75 5.00 -6.89
CA ILE A 143 -0.43 5.84 -7.10
C ILE A 143 -0.63 6.15 -8.60
N GLY A 144 0.45 6.46 -9.32
CA GLY A 144 0.41 6.68 -10.76
C GLY A 144 -0.05 5.44 -11.53
N PHE A 145 0.44 4.26 -11.14
CA PHE A 145 0.01 2.98 -11.72
C PHE A 145 -1.49 2.71 -11.47
N LEU A 146 -1.97 2.92 -10.23
CA LEU A 146 -3.39 2.78 -9.92
C LEU A 146 -4.24 3.73 -10.78
N HIS A 147 -3.85 5.00 -10.89
CA HIS A 147 -4.54 5.98 -11.71
C HIS A 147 -4.61 5.54 -13.20
N ARG A 148 -3.50 5.10 -13.80
CA ARG A 148 -3.47 4.59 -15.17
C ARG A 148 -4.31 3.32 -15.33
N SER A 149 -4.30 2.45 -14.34
CA SER A 149 -5.13 1.24 -14.33
C SER A 149 -6.63 1.57 -14.32
N PHE A 150 -7.04 2.56 -13.53
CA PHE A 150 -8.41 3.06 -13.53
C PHE A 150 -8.78 3.65 -14.91
N GLN A 151 -7.93 4.50 -15.50
CA GLN A 151 -8.19 5.04 -16.82
C GLN A 151 -8.37 3.94 -17.89
N GLN A 152 -7.62 2.84 -17.79
CA GLN A 152 -7.78 1.67 -18.67
C GLN A 152 -9.12 0.96 -18.46
N LEU A 153 -9.55 0.79 -17.19
CA LEU A 153 -10.81 0.13 -16.85
C LEU A 153 -12.04 0.99 -17.20
N PHE A 154 -11.96 2.32 -17.06
CA PHE A 154 -13.03 3.28 -17.32
C PHE A 154 -13.02 3.86 -18.75
N ARG A 155 -12.19 3.36 -19.68
CA ARG A 155 -12.06 3.87 -21.05
C ARG A 155 -11.61 5.34 -21.13
N GLN A 156 -10.52 5.71 -20.45
CA GLN A 156 -9.74 6.96 -20.59
C GLN A 156 -10.40 8.28 -20.13
N HIS A 157 -11.70 8.34 -19.88
CA HIS A 157 -12.38 9.59 -19.51
C HIS A 157 -12.53 9.79 -18.00
N TRP A 158 -12.20 8.78 -17.20
CA TRP A 158 -12.32 8.86 -15.77
C TRP A 158 -11.26 9.77 -15.14
N LYS A 159 -11.70 10.59 -14.19
CA LYS A 159 -10.85 11.45 -13.37
C LYS A 159 -11.22 11.26 -11.90
N PRO A 160 -10.24 11.14 -11.01
CA PRO A 160 -10.52 11.15 -9.58
C PRO A 160 -10.93 12.54 -9.11
N GLU A 161 -11.62 12.60 -7.95
CA GLU A 161 -11.91 13.85 -7.24
C GLU A 161 -10.62 14.52 -6.75
N ALA A 162 -9.71 13.73 -6.20
CA ALA A 162 -8.40 14.20 -5.78
C ALA A 162 -7.37 13.05 -5.71
N VAL A 163 -6.10 13.42 -5.80
CA VAL A 163 -4.97 12.53 -5.49
C VAL A 163 -4.21 13.11 -4.30
N CYS A 164 -3.92 12.28 -3.31
CA CYS A 164 -3.31 12.67 -2.04
C CYS A 164 -1.93 12.05 -1.86
N PHE A 165 -0.97 12.84 -1.37
CA PHE A 165 0.35 12.39 -0.99
C PHE A 165 0.73 12.88 0.41
N THR A 166 1.41 12.04 1.18
CA THR A 166 1.90 12.38 2.53
C THR A 166 3.13 13.29 2.48
N HIS A 167 3.93 13.21 1.42
CA HIS A 167 5.11 14.04 1.29
C HIS A 167 4.77 15.51 0.98
N ALA A 168 5.71 16.41 1.29
CA ALA A 168 5.58 17.83 0.98
C ALA A 168 5.51 18.07 -0.54
N ALA A 169 4.84 19.17 -0.90
CA ALA A 169 4.70 19.56 -2.30
C ALA A 169 6.07 19.80 -2.95
N PRO A 170 6.35 19.20 -4.10
CA PRO A 170 7.58 19.46 -4.84
C PRO A 170 7.54 20.85 -5.50
N ALA A 171 8.73 21.36 -5.85
CA ALA A 171 8.85 22.67 -6.49
C ALA A 171 8.08 22.76 -7.84
N LYS A 172 8.01 21.66 -8.59
CA LYS A 172 7.31 21.57 -9.89
C LYS A 172 6.00 20.80 -9.76
N ARG A 173 4.94 21.44 -9.27
CA ARG A 173 3.61 20.82 -9.08
C ARG A 173 2.88 20.51 -10.39
N ASP A 174 3.16 21.25 -11.46
CA ASP A 174 2.44 21.12 -12.73
C ASP A 174 2.59 19.74 -13.38
N VAL A 175 3.72 19.04 -13.12
CA VAL A 175 3.94 17.69 -13.59
C VAL A 175 2.88 16.73 -13.04
N TYR A 176 2.54 16.88 -11.76
CA TYR A 176 1.53 16.05 -11.09
C TYR A 176 0.13 16.36 -11.61
N ARG A 177 -0.22 17.64 -11.72
CA ARG A 177 -1.52 18.07 -12.28
C ARG A 177 -1.68 17.57 -13.71
N LYS A 178 -0.64 17.65 -14.53
CA LYS A 178 -0.65 17.13 -15.90
C LYS A 178 -0.83 15.61 -15.96
N PHE A 179 -0.17 14.88 -15.05
CA PHE A 179 -0.23 13.42 -15.01
C PHE A 179 -1.61 12.90 -14.57
N PHE A 180 -2.15 13.45 -13.48
CA PHE A 180 -3.40 12.99 -12.88
C PHE A 180 -4.66 13.64 -13.47
N GLY A 181 -4.53 14.79 -14.12
CA GLY A 181 -5.64 15.51 -14.72
C GLY A 181 -6.65 16.09 -13.70
N THR A 182 -6.29 16.10 -12.41
CA THR A 182 -7.12 16.55 -11.30
C THR A 182 -6.30 17.27 -10.24
N GLU A 183 -6.96 17.69 -9.13
CA GLU A 183 -6.31 18.26 -7.96
C GLU A 183 -5.38 17.25 -7.30
N VAL A 184 -4.16 17.69 -6.97
CA VAL A 184 -3.17 16.90 -6.21
C VAL A 184 -2.87 17.61 -4.90
N ARG A 185 -3.17 16.93 -3.80
CA ARG A 185 -3.01 17.42 -2.42
C ARG A 185 -1.77 16.78 -1.81
N PHE A 186 -0.89 17.62 -1.29
CA PHE A 186 0.35 17.21 -0.61
C PHE A 186 0.24 17.42 0.89
N SER A 187 1.14 16.82 1.67
CA SER A 187 1.15 16.89 3.13
C SER A 187 -0.16 16.37 3.74
N GLN A 188 -0.73 15.34 3.15
CA GLN A 188 -1.94 14.68 3.64
C GLN A 188 -1.60 13.50 4.55
N ASP A 189 -2.58 12.98 5.28
CA ASP A 189 -2.41 11.84 6.20
C ASP A 189 -2.21 10.50 5.50
N PHE A 190 -2.50 10.42 4.20
CA PHE A 190 -2.40 9.18 3.41
C PHE A 190 -1.93 9.47 1.98
N ASN A 191 -1.40 8.43 1.34
CA ASN A 191 -1.19 8.43 -0.10
C ASN A 191 -2.35 7.67 -0.75
N GLY A 192 -2.99 8.26 -1.76
CA GLY A 192 -4.15 7.59 -2.35
C GLY A 192 -4.89 8.40 -3.38
N ILE A 193 -5.99 7.81 -3.84
CA ILE A 193 -6.92 8.37 -4.82
C ILE A 193 -8.29 8.47 -4.15
N ILE A 194 -8.96 9.62 -4.30
CA ILE A 194 -10.35 9.83 -3.89
C ILE A 194 -11.21 9.85 -5.14
N CYS A 195 -12.29 9.07 -5.16
CA CYS A 195 -13.25 9.04 -6.24
C CYS A 195 -14.69 8.93 -5.72
N ALA A 196 -15.68 9.18 -6.56
CA ALA A 196 -17.07 8.97 -6.22
C ALA A 196 -17.36 7.47 -6.05
N SER A 197 -18.18 7.10 -5.05
CA SER A 197 -18.58 5.72 -4.83
C SER A 197 -19.35 5.16 -6.05
N ALA A 198 -20.17 5.98 -6.68
CA ALA A 198 -20.92 5.62 -7.88
C ALA A 198 -20.03 5.19 -9.06
N ASP A 199 -18.81 5.73 -9.17
CA ASP A 199 -17.86 5.33 -10.21
C ASP A 199 -17.51 3.84 -10.12
N LEU A 200 -17.45 3.30 -8.90
CA LEU A 200 -17.06 1.91 -8.69
C LEU A 200 -18.11 0.90 -9.13
N ASP A 201 -19.36 1.31 -9.26
CA ASP A 201 -20.46 0.45 -9.70
C ASP A 201 -20.55 0.37 -11.24
N ALA A 202 -19.72 1.15 -11.95
CA ALA A 202 -19.60 1.08 -13.39
C ALA A 202 -19.15 -0.32 -13.87
N PRO A 203 -19.75 -0.85 -14.96
CA PRO A 203 -19.35 -2.14 -15.52
C PRO A 203 -17.95 -2.07 -16.15
N VAL A 204 -17.17 -3.13 -16.01
CA VAL A 204 -15.92 -3.32 -16.76
C VAL A 204 -16.28 -3.76 -18.18
N PRO A 205 -15.89 -3.03 -19.23
CA PRO A 205 -16.43 -3.20 -20.58
C PRO A 205 -16.17 -4.54 -21.27
N VAL A 206 -15.18 -5.30 -20.83
CA VAL A 206 -14.70 -6.53 -21.50
C VAL A 206 -14.78 -7.74 -20.53
N ALA A 207 -15.55 -7.61 -19.47
CA ALA A 207 -15.63 -8.66 -18.42
C ALA A 207 -16.22 -9.98 -18.96
N ASP A 208 -15.53 -11.09 -18.75
CA ASP A 208 -16.04 -12.45 -18.93
C ASP A 208 -16.11 -13.19 -17.58
N SER A 209 -17.33 -13.29 -17.06
CA SER A 209 -17.59 -13.95 -15.77
C SER A 209 -17.19 -15.43 -15.72
N LYS A 210 -17.13 -16.11 -16.86
CA LYS A 210 -16.67 -17.51 -16.93
C LYS A 210 -15.16 -17.59 -16.73
N MET A 211 -14.41 -16.63 -17.29
CA MET A 211 -12.95 -16.56 -17.15
C MET A 211 -12.55 -16.24 -15.70
N VAL A 212 -13.32 -15.43 -14.98
CA VAL A 212 -13.07 -15.12 -13.55
C VAL A 212 -12.85 -16.37 -12.72
N ARG A 213 -13.70 -17.40 -12.88
CA ARG A 213 -13.60 -18.64 -12.11
C ARG A 213 -12.27 -19.36 -12.36
N HIS A 214 -11.88 -19.50 -13.62
CA HIS A 214 -10.65 -20.19 -13.99
C HIS A 214 -9.40 -19.45 -13.52
N VAL A 215 -9.37 -18.13 -13.71
CA VAL A 215 -8.24 -17.29 -13.26
C VAL A 215 -8.14 -17.31 -11.74
N LYS A 216 -9.27 -17.22 -11.03
CA LYS A 216 -9.29 -17.31 -9.57
C LYS A 216 -8.76 -18.65 -9.09
N GLN A 217 -9.22 -19.76 -9.64
CA GLN A 217 -8.69 -21.11 -9.31
C GLN A 217 -7.18 -21.18 -9.53
N TYR A 218 -6.67 -20.63 -10.64
CA TYR A 218 -5.24 -20.58 -10.90
C TYR A 218 -4.48 -19.76 -9.84
N LEU A 219 -4.97 -18.57 -9.48
CA LEU A 219 -4.36 -17.74 -8.44
C LEU A 219 -4.43 -18.43 -7.07
N ASP A 220 -5.51 -19.11 -6.76
CA ASP A 220 -5.66 -19.87 -5.52
C ASP A 220 -4.66 -21.06 -5.48
N THR A 221 -4.34 -21.70 -6.62
CA THR A 221 -3.27 -22.73 -6.67
C THR A 221 -1.89 -22.13 -6.45
N LEU A 222 -1.62 -20.92 -6.95
CA LEU A 222 -0.38 -20.20 -6.68
C LEU A 222 -0.26 -19.84 -5.20
N THR A 223 -1.38 -19.47 -4.58
CA THR A 223 -1.45 -19.16 -3.15
C THR A 223 -1.23 -20.40 -2.29
N SER A 224 -1.82 -21.53 -2.66
CA SER A 224 -1.67 -22.82 -1.94
C SER A 224 -0.24 -23.35 -1.97
N ARG A 225 0.51 -23.05 -3.03
CA ARG A 225 1.93 -23.40 -3.16
C ARG A 225 2.87 -22.51 -2.32
N ARG A 226 2.41 -21.32 -1.94
CA ARG A 226 3.05 -20.55 -0.89
C ARG A 226 2.63 -21.18 0.44
N ASN A 227 3.58 -21.58 1.27
CA ASN A 227 3.37 -21.85 2.69
C ASN A 227 2.98 -20.53 3.40
N THR A 228 1.85 -19.94 3.04
CA THR A 228 1.26 -18.87 3.81
C THR A 228 0.72 -19.51 5.06
N THR A 229 1.40 -19.28 6.17
CA THR A 229 0.96 -19.73 7.48
C THR A 229 -0.44 -19.16 7.75
N MET A 230 -1.26 -19.87 8.50
CA MET A 230 -2.57 -19.36 8.91
C MET A 230 -2.42 -18.02 9.62
N SER A 231 -1.36 -17.85 10.41
CA SER A 231 -1.02 -16.60 11.10
C SER A 231 -0.82 -15.43 10.12
N ALA A 232 -0.16 -15.63 8.99
CA ALA A 232 0.01 -14.59 7.96
C ALA A 232 -1.34 -14.22 7.34
N THR A 233 -2.17 -15.20 6.99
CA THR A 233 -3.50 -14.98 6.40
C THR A 233 -4.45 -14.27 7.38
N VAL A 234 -4.47 -14.70 8.65
CA VAL A 234 -5.27 -14.09 9.72
C VAL A 234 -4.79 -12.65 9.99
N ARG A 235 -3.48 -12.42 10.02
CA ARG A 235 -2.89 -11.10 10.19
C ARG A 235 -3.36 -10.12 9.10
N GLU A 236 -3.40 -10.54 7.84
CA GLU A 236 -3.89 -9.75 6.72
C GLU A 236 -5.38 -9.41 6.86
N CYS A 237 -6.20 -10.38 7.28
CA CYS A 237 -7.60 -10.14 7.62
C CYS A 237 -7.74 -9.10 8.74
N ILE A 238 -6.92 -9.21 9.81
CA ILE A 238 -6.91 -8.24 10.91
C ILE A 238 -6.59 -6.84 10.41
N TYR A 239 -5.55 -6.65 9.61
CA TYR A 239 -5.20 -5.35 9.04
C TYR A 239 -6.37 -4.71 8.27
N THR A 240 -7.10 -5.50 7.51
CA THR A 240 -8.23 -5.02 6.68
C THR A 240 -9.45 -4.68 7.52
N MET A 241 -9.73 -5.49 8.57
CA MET A 241 -10.99 -5.41 9.34
C MET A 241 -10.86 -4.56 10.61
N LEU A 242 -9.64 -4.31 11.09
CA LEU A 242 -9.42 -3.58 12.34
C LEU A 242 -10.05 -2.18 12.36
N PRO A 243 -9.89 -1.35 11.30
CA PRO A 243 -10.46 0.00 11.28
C PRO A 243 -11.98 0.05 11.24
N SER A 244 -12.65 -1.04 10.84
CA SER A 244 -14.12 -1.10 10.83
C SER A 244 -14.73 -1.43 12.21
N GLY A 245 -13.91 -1.73 13.22
CA GLY A 245 -14.35 -2.18 14.53
C GLY A 245 -14.99 -3.58 14.55
N LEU A 246 -15.08 -4.26 13.41
CA LEU A 246 -15.72 -5.57 13.24
C LEU A 246 -14.73 -6.74 13.26
N CYS A 247 -13.46 -6.47 13.63
CA CYS A 247 -12.41 -7.49 13.65
C CYS A 247 -12.56 -8.42 14.86
N SER A 248 -13.10 -9.60 14.62
CA SER A 248 -13.20 -10.69 15.60
C SER A 248 -12.72 -12.00 15.00
N ALA A 249 -12.44 -13.01 15.84
CA ALA A 249 -12.06 -14.33 15.36
C ALA A 249 -13.17 -14.98 14.50
N ASP A 250 -14.43 -14.69 14.83
CA ASP A 250 -15.59 -15.20 14.09
C ASP A 250 -15.72 -14.52 12.72
N SER A 251 -15.57 -13.19 12.64
CA SER A 251 -15.65 -12.45 11.38
C SER A 251 -14.47 -12.77 10.44
N VAL A 252 -13.27 -13.00 11.00
CA VAL A 252 -12.12 -13.47 10.22
C VAL A 252 -12.34 -14.89 9.71
N ALA A 253 -12.84 -15.79 10.54
CA ALA A 253 -13.16 -17.16 10.15
C ALA A 253 -14.21 -17.20 9.02
N ALA A 254 -15.29 -16.40 9.15
CA ALA A 254 -16.33 -16.25 8.12
C ALA A 254 -15.74 -15.73 6.79
N ARG A 255 -14.84 -14.74 6.86
CA ARG A 255 -14.16 -14.19 5.68
C ARG A 255 -13.26 -15.22 4.99
N LEU A 256 -12.63 -16.11 5.75
CA LEU A 256 -11.79 -17.20 5.25
C LEU A 256 -12.60 -18.41 4.76
N GLY A 257 -13.93 -18.44 4.99
CA GLY A 257 -14.79 -19.56 4.62
C GLY A 257 -14.55 -20.82 5.45
N ILE A 258 -14.00 -20.70 6.67
CA ILE A 258 -13.72 -21.80 7.60
C ILE A 258 -14.30 -21.48 8.98
N ASP A 259 -14.45 -22.49 9.83
CA ASP A 259 -14.93 -22.29 11.19
C ASP A 259 -13.85 -21.74 12.14
N ARG A 260 -14.28 -21.04 13.20
CA ARG A 260 -13.40 -20.44 14.20
C ARG A 260 -12.46 -21.43 14.86
N ARG A 261 -12.94 -22.66 15.10
CA ARG A 261 -12.15 -23.73 15.75
C ARG A 261 -11.01 -24.16 14.84
N THR A 262 -11.24 -24.20 13.55
CA THR A 262 -10.19 -24.49 12.55
C THR A 262 -9.13 -23.39 12.52
N VAL A 263 -9.52 -22.11 12.52
CA VAL A 263 -8.56 -20.98 12.64
C VAL A 263 -7.72 -21.14 13.90
N HIS A 264 -8.36 -21.32 15.06
CA HIS A 264 -7.68 -21.46 16.35
C HIS A 264 -6.69 -22.63 16.35
N ARG A 265 -7.09 -23.81 15.86
CA ARG A 265 -6.23 -25.00 15.78
C ARG A 265 -4.99 -24.79 14.90
N HIS A 266 -5.14 -24.10 13.77
CA HIS A 266 -4.01 -23.78 12.89
C HIS A 266 -3.06 -22.78 13.54
N LEU A 267 -3.58 -21.70 14.14
CA LEU A 267 -2.77 -20.72 14.85
C LEU A 267 -1.99 -21.35 16.03
N GLN A 268 -2.63 -22.26 16.78
CA GLN A 268 -1.92 -23.00 17.83
C GLN A 268 -0.78 -23.87 17.32
N ARG A 269 -0.96 -24.54 16.17
CA ARG A 269 0.12 -25.31 15.53
C ARG A 269 1.29 -24.44 15.09
N GLU A 270 1.03 -23.18 14.79
CA GLU A 270 2.02 -22.17 14.44
C GLU A 270 2.57 -21.40 15.65
N GLY A 271 2.22 -21.82 16.88
CA GLY A 271 2.72 -21.24 18.12
C GLY A 271 2.18 -19.83 18.43
N THR A 272 1.01 -19.46 17.87
CA THR A 272 0.41 -18.13 18.06
C THR A 272 -1.10 -18.23 18.36
N THR A 273 -1.71 -17.07 18.65
CA THR A 273 -3.16 -16.96 18.89
C THR A 273 -3.72 -15.75 18.14
N PHE A 274 -5.05 -15.73 17.94
CA PHE A 274 -5.72 -14.57 17.34
C PHE A 274 -5.48 -13.29 18.15
N SER A 275 -5.52 -13.37 19.49
CA SER A 275 -5.25 -12.22 20.37
C SER A 275 -3.82 -11.71 20.21
N ALA A 276 -2.84 -12.59 20.14
CA ALA A 276 -1.43 -12.20 19.92
C ALA A 276 -1.24 -11.52 18.56
N LEU A 277 -1.92 -11.99 17.51
CA LEU A 277 -1.84 -11.40 16.18
C LEU A 277 -2.51 -10.02 16.14
N ILE A 278 -3.70 -9.84 16.75
CA ILE A 278 -4.38 -8.54 16.77
C ILE A 278 -3.57 -7.52 17.56
N ASP A 279 -2.97 -7.91 18.69
CA ASP A 279 -2.11 -7.03 19.49
C ASP A 279 -0.82 -6.67 18.74
N SER A 280 -0.21 -7.61 18.02
CA SER A 280 0.94 -7.35 17.16
C SER A 280 0.61 -6.32 16.06
N VAL A 281 -0.54 -6.45 15.40
CA VAL A 281 -1.01 -5.51 14.37
C VAL A 281 -1.31 -4.14 14.98
N ARG A 282 -1.97 -4.10 16.15
CA ARG A 282 -2.21 -2.85 16.88
C ARG A 282 -0.93 -2.12 17.23
N THR A 283 0.07 -2.85 17.73
CA THR A 283 1.38 -2.29 18.11
C THR A 283 2.11 -1.70 16.91
N GLU A 284 2.00 -2.33 15.75
CA GLU A 284 2.60 -1.84 14.51
C GLU A 284 1.90 -0.58 13.97
N LEU A 285 0.58 -0.53 14.07
CA LEU A 285 -0.22 0.59 13.56
C LEU A 285 -0.23 1.80 14.50
N VAL A 286 -0.22 1.57 15.82
CA VAL A 286 -0.40 2.64 16.81
C VAL A 286 0.70 3.67 16.73
N THR A 287 1.96 3.28 16.56
CA THR A 287 3.10 4.19 16.45
C THR A 287 2.84 5.22 15.36
N ARG A 288 2.44 4.77 14.17
CA ARG A 288 2.11 5.63 13.03
C ARG A 288 0.94 6.59 13.31
N TYR A 289 -0.09 6.09 14.01
CA TYR A 289 -1.28 6.91 14.29
C TYR A 289 -1.06 7.93 15.41
N VAL A 290 -0.23 7.59 16.39
CA VAL A 290 0.09 8.43 17.55
C VAL A 290 1.12 9.52 17.19
N GLU A 291 1.98 9.30 16.22
CA GLU A 291 2.92 10.31 15.69
C GLU A 291 2.19 11.52 15.11
N ASN A 292 1.03 11.31 14.49
CA ASN A 292 0.17 12.43 14.06
C ASN A 292 -0.52 13.05 15.29
N ARG A 293 0.00 14.20 15.74
CA ARG A 293 -0.47 14.92 16.95
C ARG A 293 -1.84 15.55 16.78
N ASP A 294 -2.20 15.92 15.56
CA ASP A 294 -3.47 16.57 15.25
C ASP A 294 -4.64 15.58 15.27
N ARG A 295 -4.34 14.26 15.24
CA ARG A 295 -5.37 13.22 15.30
C ARG A 295 -5.87 13.02 16.71
N PRO A 296 -7.19 13.17 16.97
CA PRO A 296 -7.80 12.87 18.26
C PRO A 296 -7.54 11.41 18.69
N LEU A 297 -7.25 11.22 19.98
CA LEU A 297 -6.99 9.85 20.50
C LEU A 297 -8.22 8.94 20.39
N ALA A 298 -9.43 9.50 20.40
CA ALA A 298 -10.65 8.75 20.15
C ALA A 298 -10.64 8.13 18.74
N SER A 299 -10.27 8.89 17.71
CA SER A 299 -10.14 8.38 16.34
C SER A 299 -9.02 7.36 16.20
N VAL A 300 -7.91 7.49 16.95
CA VAL A 300 -6.86 6.46 17.00
C VAL A 300 -7.39 5.18 17.60
N ALA A 301 -8.18 5.26 18.69
CA ALA A 301 -8.79 4.10 19.34
C ALA A 301 -9.74 3.36 18.38
N GLU A 302 -10.60 4.09 17.65
CA GLU A 302 -11.50 3.53 16.64
C GLU A 302 -10.74 2.82 15.51
N LEU A 303 -9.73 3.47 14.94
CA LEU A 303 -8.89 2.89 13.87
C LEU A 303 -8.15 1.62 14.31
N LEU A 304 -7.88 1.48 15.59
CA LEU A 304 -7.27 0.28 16.19
C LEU A 304 -8.32 -0.73 16.69
N GLY A 305 -9.60 -0.51 16.36
CA GLY A 305 -10.71 -1.42 16.69
C GLY A 305 -10.99 -1.51 18.19
N PHE A 306 -10.77 -0.44 18.96
CA PHE A 306 -11.20 -0.36 20.34
C PHE A 306 -12.59 0.28 20.44
N SER A 307 -13.47 -0.33 21.24
CA SER A 307 -14.81 0.19 21.47
C SER A 307 -14.86 1.44 22.36
N ALA A 308 -13.78 1.75 23.07
CA ALA A 308 -13.67 2.91 23.94
C ALA A 308 -12.24 3.41 24.08
N LEU A 309 -12.06 4.72 24.22
CA LEU A 309 -10.77 5.36 24.46
C LEU A 309 -10.08 4.84 25.73
N SER A 310 -10.86 4.50 26.78
CA SER A 310 -10.33 3.93 28.01
C SER A 310 -9.70 2.55 27.83
N ALA A 311 -10.25 1.71 26.94
CA ALA A 311 -9.70 0.42 26.59
C ALA A 311 -8.38 0.57 25.82
N PHE A 312 -8.34 1.49 24.86
CA PHE A 312 -7.13 1.85 24.13
C PHE A 312 -6.03 2.35 25.08
N SER A 313 -6.33 3.28 25.99
CA SER A 313 -5.35 3.85 26.90
C SER A 313 -4.75 2.79 27.85
N ARG A 314 -5.57 1.87 28.35
CA ARG A 314 -5.07 0.74 29.18
C ARG A 314 -4.15 -0.19 28.38
N TRP A 315 -4.57 -0.57 27.18
CA TRP A 315 -3.77 -1.41 26.30
C TRP A 315 -2.45 -0.72 25.93
N PHE A 316 -2.49 0.56 25.55
CA PHE A 316 -1.28 1.31 25.22
C PHE A 316 -0.27 1.34 26.37
N ARG A 317 -0.76 1.63 27.59
CA ARG A 317 0.11 1.64 28.78
C ARG A 317 0.69 0.25 29.07
N ALA A 318 -0.07 -0.82 28.87
CA ALA A 318 0.42 -2.18 29.05
C ALA A 318 1.52 -2.56 28.03
N VAL A 319 1.41 -2.07 26.77
CA VAL A 319 2.37 -2.41 25.71
C VAL A 319 3.62 -1.51 25.74
N PHE A 320 3.45 -0.22 26.00
CA PHE A 320 4.54 0.79 25.92
C PHE A 320 5.07 1.26 27.28
N GLY A 321 4.47 0.85 28.38
CA GLY A 321 4.89 1.22 29.72
C GLY A 321 4.56 2.66 30.15
N CYS A 322 4.00 3.47 29.25
CA CYS A 322 3.69 4.90 29.49
C CYS A 322 2.35 5.26 28.87
N SER A 323 1.80 6.45 29.22
CA SER A 323 0.61 6.98 28.55
C SER A 323 0.94 7.47 27.13
N VAL A 324 -0.09 7.60 26.28
CA VAL A 324 0.07 8.16 24.93
C VAL A 324 0.63 9.58 24.97
N SER A 325 0.22 10.37 25.96
CA SER A 325 0.71 11.76 26.13
C SER A 325 2.18 11.81 26.49
N GLU A 326 2.63 10.95 27.39
CA GLU A 326 4.04 10.80 27.77
C GLU A 326 4.87 10.29 26.58
N TRP A 327 4.33 9.33 25.85
CA TRP A 327 4.97 8.81 24.63
C TRP A 327 5.15 9.89 23.57
N ARG A 328 4.09 10.70 23.31
CA ARG A 328 4.15 11.85 22.40
C ARG A 328 5.16 12.90 22.84
N ALA A 329 5.32 13.11 24.16
CA ALA A 329 6.29 14.05 24.70
C ALA A 329 7.74 13.58 24.53
N SER A 330 8.00 12.28 24.75
CA SER A 330 9.34 11.71 24.67
C SER A 330 9.83 11.48 23.22
N HIS A 331 8.91 11.36 22.24
CA HIS A 331 9.21 11.20 20.82
C HIS A 331 9.06 12.53 20.04
N VAL A 332 9.53 13.64 20.65
CA VAL A 332 9.67 14.93 19.95
C VAL A 332 10.85 14.79 18.97
N ALA A 333 10.59 14.82 17.66
CA ALA A 333 11.63 15.13 16.70
C ALA A 333 12.23 16.51 17.08
N PRO A 334 13.57 16.66 17.11
CA PRO A 334 14.16 17.96 17.40
C PRO A 334 13.63 18.98 16.40
N ALA A 335 12.95 20.01 16.92
CA ALA A 335 12.44 21.11 16.12
C ALA A 335 13.65 21.74 15.38
N GLY A 336 13.67 21.53 14.07
CA GLY A 336 14.67 22.12 13.20
C GLY A 336 14.76 23.61 13.46
N LEU A 337 15.96 24.09 13.70
CA LEU A 337 16.39 25.46 13.83
C LEU A 337 15.58 26.41 12.92
N ARG A 338 14.62 27.11 13.50
CA ARG A 338 14.10 28.34 12.91
C ARG A 338 15.22 29.37 13.02
N GLY A 339 15.97 29.51 11.94
CA GLY A 339 16.94 30.58 11.78
C GLY A 339 16.25 31.93 12.00
N ARG A 340 16.58 32.58 13.11
CA ARG A 340 16.39 34.03 13.26
C ARG A 340 17.30 34.69 12.24
N ALA A 341 16.72 35.32 11.24
CA ALA A 341 17.42 36.30 10.44
C ALA A 341 17.79 37.47 11.36
N PRO A 342 19.04 38.02 11.35
CA PRO A 342 19.35 39.24 12.01
C PRO A 342 18.74 40.42 11.22
N VAL A 343 18.02 41.26 11.93
CA VAL A 343 17.63 42.61 11.47
C VAL A 343 18.91 43.44 11.43
N MET A 344 19.26 43.95 10.26
CA MET A 344 19.92 45.24 10.00
C MET A 344 19.54 45.67 8.57
#